data_2134ba2b58104f9fa9a05e641c6e7c2c
#
_entry.id   2134ba2b58104f9fa9a05e641c6e7c2c
#
_cell.length_a   1.000
_cell.length_b   1.000
_cell.length_c   1.000
_cell.angle_alpha   90.00
_cell.angle_beta   90.00
_cell.angle_gamma   90.00
#
_symmetry.space_group_name_H-M   'P 1'
#
loop_
_entity.id
_entity.type
_entity.pdbx_description
1 polymer ?
#
loop_
_entity_poly.entity_id
_entity_poly.type
_entity_poly.pdbx_seq_one_letter_code
_entity_poly.pdbx_strand_id
1 'polypeptide(L)'
;MSSAIDDALAKYACGDSDDSDEDARGRANEATSRDARRCLNCGVAHESLLTCSRCRRAYFCNGACQRAVWSTHSVTCVADPRMKAVKRRLEPPRVPTAEEKARAKASERRKIEEEVIPRGIEACEAGVRGQTLDDAIEALEDAIVFAIGEEDETLTASVRVTLSRAYLTAKRFDECLHYLAPALERAKREGGAESARVHALAARVHAAKGEKEQCRKELTATLDCASESTSDEAQFESLFDAGMILHDIGDWERCAPLLSTAAEAAEKLGKIAHAARAYNRSGSALFRSGRPDYAARCWIRELKTLESDESSAPSVLAQAHGNVASALLLAGGDAEAFNLHRESALAKAREASADDEARVYLQLGNAYKLASDALDDGVERATECFEKAKSLSTVDVVGDVASRALETLRL
;
A
#
# COMPACT_ATOMS: atom_id res chain seq x y z
N MET A 1 30.29 -1.84 0.64
CA MET A 1 29.10 -2.08 1.47
C MET A 1 29.26 -1.61 2.93
N SER A 2 30.27 -0.80 3.23
CA SER A 2 30.55 -0.26 4.58
C SER A 2 30.11 1.19 4.78
N SER A 3 29.85 1.97 3.71
CA SER A 3 29.65 3.42 3.86
C SER A 3 28.24 3.85 4.29
N ALA A 4 27.23 3.05 4.01
CA ALA A 4 25.84 3.40 4.36
C ALA A 4 25.51 3.13 5.84
N ILE A 5 26.21 2.18 6.47
CA ILE A 5 26.06 1.87 7.89
C ILE A 5 26.80 2.90 8.74
N ASP A 6 27.94 3.40 8.25
CA ASP A 6 28.71 4.43 8.94
C ASP A 6 28.00 5.80 8.91
N ASP A 7 27.23 6.10 7.85
CA ASP A 7 26.41 7.33 7.77
C ASP A 7 25.15 7.26 8.67
N ALA A 8 24.56 6.08 8.85
CA ALA A 8 23.43 5.90 9.75
C ALA A 8 23.81 6.04 11.23
N LEU A 9 24.99 5.53 11.61
CA LEU A 9 25.50 5.65 12.98
C LEU A 9 25.93 7.09 13.33
N ALA A 10 26.24 7.91 12.34
CA ALA A 10 26.57 9.32 12.56
C ALA A 10 25.35 10.19 12.89
N LYS A 11 24.15 9.81 12.50
CA LYS A 11 22.90 10.54 12.82
C LYS A 11 22.47 10.43 14.28
N TYR A 12 22.80 9.34 14.96
CA TYR A 12 22.38 9.10 16.35
C TYR A 12 23.29 9.69 17.43
N ALA A 13 24.37 10.38 17.05
CA ALA A 13 25.33 10.96 18.01
C ALA A 13 25.01 12.41 18.42
N CYS A 14 24.01 13.05 17.84
CA CYS A 14 23.68 14.45 18.14
C CYS A 14 22.17 14.60 18.34
N GLY A 15 21.74 14.60 19.62
CA GLY A 15 20.39 15.01 19.99
C GLY A 15 20.23 16.52 19.76
N ASP A 16 19.38 16.88 18.81
CA ASP A 16 18.87 18.23 18.68
C ASP A 16 17.65 18.37 19.59
N SER A 17 17.80 19.18 20.64
CA SER A 17 16.69 19.66 21.43
C SER A 17 16.38 21.07 20.94
N ASP A 18 15.30 21.21 20.15
CA ASP A 18 14.60 22.47 19.96
C ASP A 18 13.79 22.78 21.20
N ASP A 19 14.17 23.79 21.93
CA ASP A 19 13.30 24.49 22.86
C ASP A 19 13.22 25.96 22.46
N SER A 20 12.06 26.30 21.91
CA SER A 20 11.59 27.66 21.74
C SER A 20 10.97 28.14 23.04
N ASP A 21 11.55 29.16 23.67
CA ASP A 21 10.84 30.02 24.61
C ASP A 21 11.22 31.48 24.37
N GLU A 22 10.21 32.24 23.90
CA GLU A 22 10.14 33.69 23.98
C GLU A 22 9.89 34.07 25.45
N ASP A 23 10.64 34.98 26.02
CA ASP A 23 10.15 36.27 26.53
C ASP A 23 11.18 37.13 27.29
N ALA A 24 10.94 38.43 27.17
CA ALA A 24 11.26 39.49 28.06
C ALA A 24 12.60 40.29 27.96
N ARG A 25 12.52 41.34 27.16
CA ARG A 25 12.85 42.77 27.49
C ARG A 25 13.81 43.06 28.63
N GLY A 26 14.84 43.83 28.28
CA GLY A 26 15.33 44.81 29.23
C GLY A 26 16.76 45.30 29.09
N ARG A 27 16.92 46.41 28.35
CA ARG A 27 17.88 47.51 28.55
C ARG A 27 19.33 47.35 28.09
N ALA A 28 19.60 48.33 27.28
CA ALA A 28 20.86 48.80 26.75
C ALA A 28 21.98 48.98 27.81
N ASN A 29 23.20 48.70 27.37
CA ASN A 29 24.27 49.71 27.42
C ASN A 29 25.46 49.32 26.52
N GLU A 30 25.76 50.25 25.64
CA GLU A 30 27.04 50.75 25.16
C GLU A 30 28.07 49.80 24.52
N ALA A 31 28.23 50.18 23.28
CA ALA A 31 29.30 49.83 22.34
C ALA A 31 30.71 49.90 22.92
N THR A 32 31.46 48.77 22.75
CA THR A 32 32.88 48.85 22.46
C THR A 32 33.25 47.59 21.65
N SER A 33 33.87 47.85 20.48
CA SER A 33 34.68 46.94 19.66
C SER A 33 34.06 45.54 19.36
N ARG A 34 33.41 45.44 18.21
CA ARG A 34 33.03 44.20 17.56
C ARG A 34 34.32 43.46 17.06
N ASP A 35 35.04 42.79 17.93
CA ASP A 35 35.89 41.69 17.51
C ASP A 35 34.99 40.58 16.95
N ALA A 36 34.90 40.52 15.63
CA ALA A 36 34.10 39.52 14.94
C ALA A 36 34.56 38.12 15.40
N ARG A 37 33.72 37.44 16.16
CA ARG A 37 33.99 36.05 16.61
C ARG A 37 34.32 35.18 15.39
N ARG A 38 35.41 34.41 15.47
CA ARG A 38 35.90 33.58 14.38
C ARG A 38 35.86 32.12 14.75
N CYS A 39 35.61 31.27 13.76
CA CYS A 39 35.65 29.82 13.93
C CYS A 39 37.12 29.40 14.26
N LEU A 40 37.28 28.62 15.33
CA LEU A 40 38.60 28.16 15.78
C LEU A 40 39.29 27.26 14.76
N ASN A 41 38.54 26.56 13.88
CA ASN A 41 39.11 25.67 12.86
C ASN A 41 39.47 26.40 11.56
N CYS A 42 38.49 27.12 10.97
CA CYS A 42 38.66 27.69 9.63
C CYS A 42 38.90 29.20 9.60
N GLY A 43 38.87 29.88 10.74
CA GLY A 43 39.09 31.31 10.87
C GLY A 43 38.00 32.21 10.33
N VAL A 44 36.93 31.66 9.74
CA VAL A 44 35.82 32.40 9.15
C VAL A 44 35.00 33.08 10.25
N ALA A 45 34.72 34.40 10.05
CA ALA A 45 33.79 35.12 10.88
C ALA A 45 32.37 34.91 10.37
N HIS A 46 31.43 34.51 11.24
CA HIS A 46 30.02 34.31 10.90
C HIS A 46 29.12 34.85 12.02
N GLU A 47 27.93 35.36 11.66
CA GLU A 47 26.99 35.93 12.64
C GLU A 47 26.47 34.86 13.63
N SER A 48 26.32 33.61 13.18
CA SER A 48 25.87 32.48 14.00
C SER A 48 26.97 31.41 14.09
N LEU A 49 27.78 31.45 15.14
CA LEU A 49 28.79 30.45 15.44
C LEU A 49 28.35 29.61 16.63
N LEU A 50 28.52 28.28 16.52
CA LEU A 50 28.38 27.37 17.65
C LEU A 50 29.45 27.67 18.68
N THR A 51 29.05 27.75 19.96
CA THR A 51 29.98 28.01 21.06
C THR A 51 30.30 26.71 21.79
N CYS A 52 31.58 26.48 22.13
CA CYS A 52 31.93 25.32 22.95
C CYS A 52 31.16 25.30 24.26
N SER A 53 30.36 24.26 24.46
CA SER A 53 29.50 24.06 25.65
C SER A 53 30.28 24.03 26.96
N ARG A 54 31.57 23.58 26.93
CA ARG A 54 32.42 23.44 28.11
C ARG A 54 33.08 24.77 28.53
N CYS A 55 33.76 25.45 27.61
CA CYS A 55 34.54 26.65 27.94
C CYS A 55 33.87 27.97 27.56
N ARG A 56 32.87 27.96 26.68
CA ARG A 56 32.17 29.13 26.11
C ARG A 56 33.08 30.21 25.49
N ARG A 57 34.37 29.89 25.24
CA ARG A 57 35.35 30.79 24.70
C ARG A 57 35.78 30.45 23.25
N ALA A 58 35.51 29.23 22.79
CA ALA A 58 35.78 28.79 21.45
C ALA A 58 34.50 28.76 20.61
N TYR A 59 34.60 29.21 19.36
CA TYR A 59 33.52 29.32 18.42
C TYR A 59 33.77 28.47 17.19
N PHE A 60 32.75 27.86 16.60
CA PHE A 60 32.83 26.95 15.46
C PHE A 60 31.70 27.21 14.47
N CYS A 61 31.95 27.09 13.16
CA CYS A 61 30.94 27.24 12.14
C CYS A 61 29.82 26.16 12.27
N ASN A 62 30.26 24.92 12.57
CA ASN A 62 29.41 23.74 12.70
C ASN A 62 30.14 22.64 13.49
N GLY A 63 29.47 21.51 13.72
CA GLY A 63 30.03 20.36 14.42
C GLY A 63 31.27 19.75 13.73
N ALA A 64 31.36 19.83 12.42
CA ALA A 64 32.56 19.34 11.69
C ALA A 64 33.79 20.16 12.02
N CYS A 65 33.69 21.51 12.05
CA CYS A 65 34.79 22.38 12.48
C CYS A 65 35.15 22.15 13.94
N GLN A 66 34.20 21.87 14.81
CA GLN A 66 34.49 21.54 16.21
C GLN A 66 35.24 20.20 16.34
N ARG A 67 34.83 19.17 15.63
CA ARG A 67 35.51 17.86 15.64
C ARG A 67 36.92 17.95 15.09
N ALA A 68 37.14 18.68 14.02
CA ALA A 68 38.44 18.82 13.37
C ALA A 68 39.56 19.35 14.30
N VAL A 69 39.24 20.25 15.24
CA VAL A 69 40.20 20.82 16.19
C VAL A 69 40.04 20.30 17.61
N TRP A 70 39.17 19.28 17.81
CA TRP A 70 38.87 18.81 19.16
C TRP A 70 40.12 18.28 19.90
N SER A 71 41.02 17.60 19.24
CA SER A 71 42.23 17.06 19.83
C SER A 71 43.13 18.15 20.45
N THR A 72 43.22 19.31 19.77
CA THR A 72 44.02 20.46 20.26
C THR A 72 43.23 21.32 21.23
N HIS A 73 41.94 21.58 20.93
CA HIS A 73 41.07 22.39 21.79
C HIS A 73 40.79 21.71 23.14
N SER A 74 40.62 20.40 23.18
CA SER A 74 40.29 19.66 24.39
C SER A 74 41.37 19.78 25.47
N VAL A 75 42.60 19.91 25.09
CA VAL A 75 43.77 20.08 26.02
C VAL A 75 43.72 21.46 26.73
N THR A 76 43.32 22.51 26.01
CA THR A 76 43.22 23.87 26.53
C THR A 76 41.84 24.29 27.00
N CYS A 77 40.88 23.43 26.83
CA CYS A 77 39.46 23.68 27.14
C CYS A 77 39.18 23.64 28.65
N VAL A 78 39.29 24.77 29.32
CA VAL A 78 38.97 24.91 30.74
C VAL A 78 37.51 25.25 30.88
N ALA A 79 36.77 24.54 31.73
CA ALA A 79 35.36 24.79 31.98
C ALA A 79 35.14 26.23 32.48
N ASP A 80 34.11 26.91 31.97
CA ASP A 80 33.73 28.26 32.42
C ASP A 80 33.41 28.21 33.93
N PRO A 81 34.08 29.02 34.78
CA PRO A 81 33.81 29.00 36.23
C PRO A 81 32.38 29.28 36.61
N ARG A 82 31.63 30.02 35.75
CA ARG A 82 30.19 30.32 35.94
C ARG A 82 29.31 29.08 35.80
N MET A 83 29.77 28.03 35.11
CA MET A 83 29.09 26.74 35.04
C MET A 83 29.29 25.84 36.28
N LYS A 84 30.20 26.21 37.19
CA LYS A 84 30.37 25.44 38.44
C LYS A 84 29.20 25.58 39.41
N ALA A 85 28.34 26.59 39.24
CA ALA A 85 27.19 26.82 40.14
C ALA A 85 25.97 25.93 39.80
N VAL A 86 25.96 25.22 38.64
CA VAL A 86 24.89 24.32 38.21
C VAL A 86 25.40 22.87 38.12
N LYS A 87 26.36 22.50 38.94
CA LYS A 87 26.55 21.07 39.25
C LYS A 87 25.50 20.65 40.28
N ARG A 88 24.23 20.48 39.88
CA ARG A 88 23.50 19.31 40.31
C ARG A 88 24.44 18.15 40.01
N ARG A 89 24.75 17.34 41.03
CA ARG A 89 25.36 16.03 40.85
C ARG A 89 24.51 15.30 39.81
N LEU A 90 24.90 15.39 38.55
CA LEU A 90 24.54 14.38 37.59
C LEU A 90 25.32 13.17 38.08
N GLU A 91 24.64 12.33 38.83
CA GLU A 91 25.11 10.96 39.00
C GLU A 91 25.46 10.48 37.59
N PRO A 92 26.63 9.85 37.39
CA PRO A 92 26.94 9.28 36.10
C PRO A 92 25.72 8.47 35.67
N PRO A 93 25.25 8.58 34.43
CA PRO A 93 24.04 7.89 33.96
C PRO A 93 24.18 6.43 34.43
N ARG A 94 23.26 6.01 35.26
CA ARG A 94 23.25 4.65 35.83
C ARG A 94 23.28 3.69 34.65
N VAL A 95 24.33 2.88 34.56
CA VAL A 95 24.36 1.83 33.52
C VAL A 95 23.21 0.88 33.83
N PRO A 96 22.23 0.74 32.90
CA PRO A 96 21.08 -0.12 33.16
C PRO A 96 21.55 -1.57 33.39
N THR A 97 20.96 -2.23 34.34
CA THR A 97 21.24 -3.64 34.66
C THR A 97 20.91 -4.54 33.45
N ALA A 98 21.43 -5.74 33.43
CA ALA A 98 21.11 -6.73 32.40
C ALA A 98 19.58 -6.99 32.29
N GLU A 99 18.91 -7.04 33.48
CA GLU A 99 17.45 -7.20 33.53
C GLU A 99 16.70 -5.98 32.97
N GLU A 100 17.14 -4.77 33.27
CA GLU A 100 16.55 -3.54 32.73
C GLU A 100 16.71 -3.46 31.21
N LYS A 101 17.88 -3.84 30.70
CA LYS A 101 18.13 -3.96 29.26
C LYS A 101 17.22 -5.01 28.61
N ALA A 102 17.09 -6.19 29.24
CA ALA A 102 16.22 -7.24 28.73
C ALA A 102 14.74 -6.80 28.73
N ARG A 103 14.27 -6.10 29.78
CA ARG A 103 12.91 -5.53 29.81
C ARG A 103 12.69 -4.47 28.74
N ALA A 104 13.64 -3.58 28.53
CA ALA A 104 13.55 -2.56 27.47
C ALA A 104 13.47 -3.22 26.09
N LYS A 105 14.29 -4.21 25.80
CA LYS A 105 14.25 -4.97 24.55
C LYS A 105 12.92 -5.70 24.34
N ALA A 106 12.43 -6.37 25.39
CA ALA A 106 11.12 -7.05 25.35
C ALA A 106 9.96 -6.05 25.13
N SER A 107 10.04 -4.86 25.72
CA SER A 107 9.06 -3.80 25.51
C SER A 107 9.09 -3.27 24.09
N GLU A 108 10.27 -3.03 23.53
CA GLU A 108 10.42 -2.54 22.15
C GLU A 108 9.94 -3.61 21.14
N ARG A 109 10.33 -4.87 21.34
CA ARG A 109 9.81 -5.98 20.52
C ARG A 109 8.28 -6.01 20.51
N ARG A 110 7.65 -5.95 21.70
CA ARG A 110 6.18 -5.95 21.83
C ARG A 110 5.56 -4.76 21.10
N LYS A 111 6.15 -3.57 21.24
CA LYS A 111 5.68 -2.38 20.52
C LYS A 111 5.73 -2.59 18.99
N ILE A 112 6.78 -3.18 18.47
CA ILE A 112 6.90 -3.49 17.04
C ILE A 112 5.81 -4.48 16.63
N GLU A 113 5.61 -5.56 17.37
CA GLU A 113 4.63 -6.60 17.07
C GLU A 113 3.18 -6.11 17.19
N GLU A 114 2.87 -5.34 18.24
CA GLU A 114 1.49 -4.94 18.58
C GLU A 114 1.07 -3.59 17.97
N GLU A 115 2.00 -2.71 17.61
CA GLU A 115 1.70 -1.37 17.11
C GLU A 115 2.27 -1.07 15.72
N VAL A 116 3.58 -1.28 15.51
CA VAL A 116 4.25 -0.82 14.28
C VAL A 116 3.83 -1.67 13.08
N ILE A 117 3.88 -3.00 13.20
CA ILE A 117 3.48 -3.91 12.12
C ILE A 117 1.99 -3.73 11.77
N PRO A 118 1.03 -3.74 12.73
CA PRO A 118 -0.38 -3.51 12.42
C PRO A 118 -0.66 -2.17 11.75
N ARG A 119 -0.04 -1.06 12.21
CA ARG A 119 -0.16 0.25 11.55
C ARG A 119 0.38 0.24 10.13
N GLY A 120 1.49 -0.45 9.89
CA GLY A 120 2.04 -0.65 8.55
C GLY A 120 1.07 -1.39 7.62
N ILE A 121 0.42 -2.44 8.12
CA ILE A 121 -0.60 -3.19 7.38
C ILE A 121 -1.82 -2.31 7.10
N GLU A 122 -2.33 -1.62 8.11
CA GLU A 122 -3.48 -0.71 7.97
C GLU A 122 -3.22 0.41 6.95
N ALA A 123 -2.03 1.03 6.99
CA ALA A 123 -1.64 2.05 6.02
C ALA A 123 -1.60 1.50 4.59
N CYS A 124 -1.18 0.25 4.40
CA CYS A 124 -1.18 -0.41 3.10
C CYS A 124 -2.62 -0.72 2.62
N GLU A 125 -3.51 -1.17 3.51
CA GLU A 125 -4.89 -1.55 3.20
C GLU A 125 -5.76 -0.33 2.89
N ALA A 126 -5.57 0.76 3.63
CA ALA A 126 -6.27 2.02 3.40
C ALA A 126 -5.96 2.62 2.02
N GLY A 127 -4.87 2.17 1.36
CA GLY A 127 -4.45 2.68 0.05
C GLY A 127 -4.12 4.18 0.06
N VAL A 128 -4.03 4.77 1.24
CA VAL A 128 -3.82 6.21 1.45
C VAL A 128 -2.34 6.49 1.18
N ARG A 129 -2.09 7.23 0.11
CA ARG A 129 -0.77 7.81 -0.14
C ARG A 129 -0.67 9.11 0.64
N GLY A 130 0.49 9.39 1.17
CA GLY A 130 0.77 10.63 1.88
C GLY A 130 1.43 10.37 3.22
N GLN A 131 1.40 11.34 4.09
CA GLN A 131 2.14 11.38 5.35
C GLN A 131 1.99 10.11 6.20
N THR A 132 0.77 9.55 6.27
CA THR A 132 0.50 8.33 7.07
C THR A 132 1.26 7.09 6.57
N LEU A 133 1.42 6.93 5.25
CA LEU A 133 2.18 5.82 4.68
C LEU A 133 3.68 6.04 4.84
N ASP A 134 4.16 7.27 4.66
CA ASP A 134 5.56 7.63 4.84
C ASP A 134 5.97 7.46 6.32
N ASP A 135 5.15 7.90 7.28
CA ASP A 135 5.38 7.67 8.71
C ASP A 135 5.39 6.18 9.08
N ALA A 136 4.54 5.38 8.43
CA ALA A 136 4.55 3.92 8.62
C ALA A 136 5.80 3.26 8.05
N ILE A 137 6.30 3.73 6.90
CA ILE A 137 7.55 3.25 6.31
C ILE A 137 8.73 3.58 7.24
N GLU A 138 8.83 4.82 7.74
CA GLU A 138 9.89 5.24 8.65
C GLU A 138 9.89 4.39 9.93
N ALA A 139 8.73 4.18 10.54
CA ALA A 139 8.61 3.33 11.73
C ALA A 139 9.01 1.87 11.46
N LEU A 140 8.73 1.33 10.27
CA LEU A 140 9.13 -0.01 9.88
C LEU A 140 10.63 -0.10 9.55
N GLU A 141 11.23 0.97 9.02
CA GLU A 141 12.69 1.08 8.81
C GLU A 141 13.44 1.06 10.14
N ASP A 142 12.94 1.77 11.16
CA ASP A 142 13.50 1.72 12.51
C ASP A 142 13.33 0.33 13.15
N ALA A 143 12.17 -0.28 12.96
CA ALA A 143 11.87 -1.62 13.47
C ALA A 143 12.78 -2.69 12.86
N ILE A 144 13.12 -2.61 11.58
CA ILE A 144 14.04 -3.57 10.93
C ILE A 144 15.46 -3.45 11.47
N VAL A 145 15.93 -2.22 11.75
CA VAL A 145 17.25 -1.99 12.35
C VAL A 145 17.32 -2.62 13.74
N PHE A 146 16.26 -2.45 14.55
CA PHE A 146 16.16 -3.08 15.88
C PHE A 146 16.18 -4.61 15.76
N ALA A 147 15.33 -5.20 14.92
CA ALA A 147 15.21 -6.64 14.76
C ALA A 147 16.51 -7.32 14.31
N ILE A 148 17.24 -6.70 13.38
CA ILE A 148 18.56 -7.16 12.92
C ILE A 148 19.59 -7.04 14.06
N GLY A 149 19.57 -5.93 14.83
CA GLY A 149 20.50 -5.71 15.93
C GLY A 149 20.31 -6.69 17.10
N GLU A 150 19.10 -7.23 17.26
CA GLU A 150 18.77 -8.26 18.26
C GLU A 150 18.92 -9.70 17.73
N GLU A 151 19.32 -9.88 16.47
CA GLU A 151 19.43 -11.19 15.80
C GLU A 151 18.11 -11.98 15.80
N ASP A 152 16.97 -11.27 15.87
CA ASP A 152 15.62 -11.88 15.85
C ASP A 152 15.16 -12.13 14.42
N GLU A 153 15.43 -13.33 13.91
CA GLU A 153 15.10 -13.71 12.53
C GLU A 153 13.59 -13.66 12.26
N THR A 154 12.77 -14.03 13.23
CA THR A 154 11.30 -14.06 13.08
C THR A 154 10.74 -12.65 12.95
N LEU A 155 11.13 -11.76 13.87
CA LEU A 155 10.73 -10.36 13.81
C LEU A 155 11.26 -9.68 12.54
N THR A 156 12.52 -9.94 12.21
CA THR A 156 13.16 -9.42 10.98
C THR A 156 12.38 -9.83 9.73
N ALA A 157 11.95 -11.08 9.63
CA ALA A 157 11.18 -11.56 8.49
C ALA A 157 9.80 -10.86 8.40
N SER A 158 9.09 -10.76 9.52
CA SER A 158 7.77 -10.13 9.59
C SER A 158 7.83 -8.64 9.22
N VAL A 159 8.78 -7.90 9.78
CA VAL A 159 8.98 -6.48 9.47
C VAL A 159 9.36 -6.28 8.00
N ARG A 160 10.25 -7.10 7.43
CA ARG A 160 10.64 -7.03 6.02
C ARG A 160 9.46 -7.19 5.08
N VAL A 161 8.58 -8.17 5.32
CA VAL A 161 7.41 -8.40 4.49
C VAL A 161 6.45 -7.22 4.57
N THR A 162 6.20 -6.69 5.78
CA THR A 162 5.32 -5.52 5.96
C THR A 162 5.90 -4.27 5.30
N LEU A 163 7.19 -4.02 5.48
CA LEU A 163 7.91 -2.91 4.84
C LEU A 163 7.89 -3.03 3.31
N SER A 164 8.05 -4.25 2.78
CA SER A 164 7.94 -4.50 1.33
C SER A 164 6.53 -4.18 0.80
N ARG A 165 5.47 -4.51 1.56
CA ARG A 165 4.08 -4.12 1.20
C ARG A 165 3.91 -2.60 1.21
N ALA A 166 4.46 -1.91 2.19
CA ALA A 166 4.40 -0.45 2.27
C ALA A 166 5.11 0.21 1.09
N TYR A 167 6.29 -0.26 0.71
CA TYR A 167 6.99 0.21 -0.49
C TYR A 167 6.24 -0.08 -1.79
N LEU A 168 5.58 -1.24 -1.91
CA LEU A 168 4.72 -1.53 -3.06
C LEU A 168 3.57 -0.52 -3.16
N THR A 169 2.91 -0.22 -2.03
CA THR A 169 1.83 0.78 -1.97
C THR A 169 2.33 2.18 -2.33
N ALA A 170 3.54 2.53 -1.87
CA ALA A 170 4.24 3.78 -2.21
C ALA A 170 4.77 3.81 -3.65
N LYS A 171 4.68 2.69 -4.41
CA LYS A 171 5.26 2.48 -5.74
C LYS A 171 6.80 2.57 -5.79
N ARG A 172 7.45 2.30 -4.69
CA ARG A 172 8.92 2.23 -4.55
C ARG A 172 9.35 0.78 -4.79
N PHE A 173 9.30 0.35 -6.05
CA PHE A 173 9.43 -1.07 -6.43
C PHE A 173 10.81 -1.66 -6.17
N ASP A 174 11.87 -0.90 -6.36
CA ASP A 174 13.24 -1.39 -6.19
C ASP A 174 13.57 -1.59 -4.71
N GLU A 175 13.13 -0.70 -3.85
CA GLU A 175 13.22 -0.86 -2.38
C GLU A 175 12.37 -2.04 -1.90
N CYS A 176 11.15 -2.18 -2.45
CA CYS A 176 10.31 -3.34 -2.15
C CYS A 176 11.06 -4.65 -2.43
N LEU A 177 11.63 -4.82 -3.63
CA LEU A 177 12.38 -6.02 -3.99
C LEU A 177 13.66 -6.20 -3.15
N HIS A 178 14.32 -5.11 -2.79
CA HIS A 178 15.51 -5.15 -1.94
C HIS A 178 15.19 -5.77 -0.56
N TYR A 179 14.15 -5.28 0.10
CA TYR A 179 13.75 -5.79 1.41
C TYR A 179 13.12 -7.20 1.34
N LEU A 180 12.47 -7.53 0.20
CA LEU A 180 11.84 -8.84 -0.01
C LEU A 180 12.86 -9.94 -0.35
N ALA A 181 14.01 -9.60 -0.94
CA ALA A 181 14.98 -10.57 -1.44
C ALA A 181 15.40 -11.66 -0.44
N PRO A 182 15.72 -11.36 0.84
CA PRO A 182 16.06 -12.43 1.79
C PRO A 182 14.88 -13.37 2.09
N ALA A 183 13.65 -12.85 2.10
CA ALA A 183 12.45 -13.66 2.29
C ALA A 183 12.19 -14.55 1.07
N LEU A 184 12.43 -14.07 -0.15
CA LEU A 184 12.34 -14.86 -1.38
C LEU A 184 13.33 -16.01 -1.40
N GLU A 185 14.59 -15.77 -1.00
CA GLU A 185 15.59 -16.82 -0.93
C GLU A 185 15.23 -17.90 0.12
N ARG A 186 14.56 -17.52 1.20
CA ARG A 186 14.03 -18.46 2.18
C ARG A 186 12.82 -19.21 1.62
N ALA A 187 11.89 -18.50 1.00
CA ALA A 187 10.66 -19.06 0.42
C ALA A 187 10.95 -20.15 -0.62
N LYS A 188 11.98 -19.99 -1.45
CA LYS A 188 12.43 -21.01 -2.43
C LYS A 188 12.85 -22.33 -1.79
N ARG A 189 13.19 -22.35 -0.52
CA ARG A 189 13.69 -23.54 0.20
C ARG A 189 12.65 -24.18 1.10
N GLU A 190 11.75 -23.39 1.67
CA GLU A 190 10.87 -23.81 2.77
C GLU A 190 9.48 -24.22 2.30
N GLY A 191 8.97 -23.66 1.20
CA GLY A 191 7.58 -23.91 0.76
C GLY A 191 6.51 -23.42 1.75
N GLY A 192 5.27 -23.85 1.52
CA GLY A 192 4.15 -23.58 2.43
C GLY A 192 3.53 -22.19 2.30
N ALA A 193 2.56 -21.90 3.20
CA ALA A 193 1.71 -20.71 3.12
C ALA A 193 2.48 -19.37 3.18
N GLU A 194 3.48 -19.24 4.06
CA GLU A 194 4.25 -18.00 4.18
C GLU A 194 5.11 -17.76 2.93
N SER A 195 5.71 -18.82 2.39
CA SER A 195 6.47 -18.74 1.13
C SER A 195 5.56 -18.33 -0.03
N ALA A 196 4.34 -18.85 -0.09
CA ALA A 196 3.34 -18.45 -1.08
C ALA A 196 3.02 -16.95 -1.02
N ARG A 197 2.84 -16.40 0.19
CA ARG A 197 2.61 -14.95 0.38
C ARG A 197 3.79 -14.09 -0.09
N VAL A 198 5.01 -14.54 0.17
CA VAL A 198 6.24 -13.84 -0.26
C VAL A 198 6.34 -13.81 -1.78
N HIS A 199 6.12 -14.95 -2.45
CA HIS A 199 6.10 -15.04 -3.91
C HIS A 199 4.96 -14.21 -4.52
N ALA A 200 3.76 -14.21 -3.94
CA ALA A 200 2.64 -13.38 -4.38
C ALA A 200 2.97 -11.89 -4.31
N LEU A 201 3.67 -11.45 -3.25
CA LEU A 201 4.11 -10.07 -3.13
C LEU A 201 5.13 -9.70 -4.21
N ALA A 202 6.11 -10.56 -4.51
CA ALA A 202 7.04 -10.36 -5.62
C ALA A 202 6.32 -10.29 -6.97
N ALA A 203 5.35 -11.19 -7.20
CA ALA A 203 4.53 -11.18 -8.39
C ALA A 203 3.79 -9.84 -8.59
N ARG A 204 3.23 -9.27 -7.52
CA ARG A 204 2.57 -7.95 -7.55
C ARG A 204 3.54 -6.83 -7.94
N VAL A 205 4.79 -6.87 -7.44
CA VAL A 205 5.82 -5.89 -7.83
C VAL A 205 6.14 -6.01 -9.31
N HIS A 206 6.40 -7.23 -9.80
CA HIS A 206 6.68 -7.45 -11.21
C HIS A 206 5.50 -7.09 -12.12
N ALA A 207 4.26 -7.35 -11.67
CA ALA A 207 3.05 -6.90 -12.36
C ALA A 207 3.00 -5.37 -12.48
N ALA A 208 3.26 -4.65 -11.37
CA ALA A 208 3.27 -3.18 -11.34
C ALA A 208 4.39 -2.56 -12.19
N LYS A 209 5.52 -3.25 -12.35
CA LYS A 209 6.62 -2.87 -13.25
C LYS A 209 6.36 -3.26 -14.72
N GLY A 210 5.29 -4.02 -15.01
CA GLY A 210 5.00 -4.55 -16.35
C GLY A 210 5.85 -5.74 -16.78
N GLU A 211 6.58 -6.36 -15.86
CA GLU A 211 7.49 -7.49 -16.07
C GLU A 211 6.71 -8.83 -16.05
N LYS A 212 5.89 -9.05 -17.09
CA LYS A 212 4.90 -10.15 -17.14
C LYS A 212 5.49 -11.55 -16.94
N GLU A 213 6.68 -11.83 -17.49
CA GLU A 213 7.31 -13.14 -17.37
C GLU A 213 7.79 -13.43 -15.94
N GLN A 214 8.44 -12.45 -15.31
CA GLN A 214 8.81 -12.55 -13.90
C GLN A 214 7.59 -12.70 -13.00
N CYS A 215 6.54 -11.90 -13.26
CA CYS A 215 5.27 -12.03 -12.57
C CYS A 215 4.72 -13.46 -12.66
N ARG A 216 4.65 -14.06 -13.86
CA ARG A 216 4.16 -15.42 -14.04
C ARG A 216 5.00 -16.47 -13.32
N LYS A 217 6.32 -16.30 -13.32
CA LYS A 217 7.24 -17.19 -12.60
C LYS A 217 6.97 -17.16 -11.09
N GLU A 218 6.84 -15.97 -10.52
CA GLU A 218 6.54 -15.83 -9.10
C GLU A 218 5.14 -16.35 -8.75
N LEU A 219 4.14 -16.18 -9.64
CA LEU A 219 2.81 -16.75 -9.45
C LEU A 219 2.82 -18.29 -9.49
N THR A 220 3.62 -18.90 -10.35
CA THR A 220 3.78 -20.36 -10.36
C THR A 220 4.35 -20.83 -9.02
N ALA A 221 5.41 -20.19 -8.53
CA ALA A 221 5.98 -20.50 -7.21
C ALA A 221 4.97 -20.27 -6.06
N THR A 222 4.11 -19.22 -6.16
CA THR A 222 3.02 -18.98 -5.20
C THR A 222 2.08 -20.19 -5.12
N LEU A 223 1.64 -20.69 -6.26
CA LEU A 223 0.69 -21.82 -6.33
C LEU A 223 1.34 -23.13 -5.90
N ASP A 224 2.60 -23.36 -6.28
CA ASP A 224 3.35 -24.54 -5.87
C ASP A 224 3.50 -24.58 -4.34
N CYS A 225 3.96 -23.50 -3.73
CA CYS A 225 4.06 -23.38 -2.27
C CYS A 225 2.70 -23.50 -1.56
N ALA A 226 1.64 -22.94 -2.14
CA ALA A 226 0.30 -23.03 -1.57
C ALA A 226 -0.24 -24.47 -1.59
N SER A 227 0.08 -25.25 -2.63
CA SER A 227 -0.35 -26.65 -2.74
C SER A 227 0.24 -27.55 -1.64
N GLU A 228 1.37 -27.17 -1.08
CA GLU A 228 2.01 -27.86 0.06
C GLU A 228 1.38 -27.50 1.41
N SER A 229 0.52 -26.49 1.44
CA SER A 229 -0.17 -26.06 2.67
C SER A 229 -1.34 -26.99 2.99
N THR A 230 -1.49 -27.33 4.26
CA THR A 230 -2.66 -28.08 4.78
C THR A 230 -3.83 -27.17 5.16
N SER A 231 -3.67 -25.85 5.04
CA SER A 231 -4.68 -24.85 5.38
C SER A 231 -5.51 -24.46 4.16
N ASP A 232 -6.80 -24.77 4.18
CA ASP A 232 -7.75 -24.37 3.14
C ASP A 232 -7.78 -22.84 2.98
N GLU A 233 -7.62 -22.11 4.08
CA GLU A 233 -7.57 -20.65 4.07
C GLU A 233 -6.34 -20.11 3.32
N ALA A 234 -5.15 -20.69 3.56
CA ALA A 234 -3.94 -20.28 2.89
C ALA A 234 -3.96 -20.65 1.39
N GLN A 235 -4.57 -21.79 1.03
CA GLN A 235 -4.78 -22.16 -0.36
C GLN A 235 -5.73 -21.16 -1.06
N PHE A 236 -6.85 -20.84 -0.40
CA PHE A 236 -7.79 -19.83 -0.90
C PHE A 236 -7.09 -18.47 -1.14
N GLU A 237 -6.37 -17.95 -0.14
CA GLU A 237 -5.67 -16.67 -0.24
C GLU A 237 -4.70 -16.64 -1.43
N SER A 238 -3.94 -17.72 -1.61
CA SER A 238 -2.96 -17.83 -2.69
C SER A 238 -3.61 -17.89 -4.07
N LEU A 239 -4.70 -18.65 -4.22
CA LEU A 239 -5.47 -18.73 -5.46
C LEU A 239 -6.13 -17.38 -5.80
N PHE A 240 -6.69 -16.73 -4.79
CA PHE A 240 -7.34 -15.43 -4.94
C PHE A 240 -6.33 -14.35 -5.34
N ASP A 241 -5.21 -14.26 -4.65
CA ASP A 241 -4.14 -13.31 -4.95
C ASP A 241 -3.54 -13.54 -6.34
N ALA A 242 -3.23 -14.78 -6.68
CA ALA A 242 -2.70 -15.11 -8.00
C ALA A 242 -3.69 -14.77 -9.11
N GLY A 243 -4.96 -15.10 -8.93
CA GLY A 243 -6.01 -14.77 -9.87
C GLY A 243 -6.20 -13.27 -10.04
N MET A 244 -6.17 -12.48 -8.96
CA MET A 244 -6.27 -11.02 -9.01
C MET A 244 -5.08 -10.40 -9.75
N ILE A 245 -3.86 -10.86 -9.50
CA ILE A 245 -2.66 -10.38 -10.20
C ILE A 245 -2.74 -10.70 -11.69
N LEU A 246 -3.15 -11.92 -12.07
CA LEU A 246 -3.34 -12.28 -13.47
C LEU A 246 -4.41 -11.43 -14.15
N HIS A 247 -5.50 -11.10 -13.43
CA HIS A 247 -6.51 -10.18 -13.92
C HIS A 247 -5.90 -8.80 -14.23
N ASP A 248 -5.08 -8.27 -13.33
CA ASP A 248 -4.49 -6.93 -13.46
C ASP A 248 -3.50 -6.84 -14.64
N ILE A 249 -2.76 -7.91 -14.93
CA ILE A 249 -1.85 -7.96 -16.10
C ILE A 249 -2.53 -8.37 -17.42
N GLY A 250 -3.84 -8.68 -17.36
CA GLY A 250 -4.65 -9.05 -18.53
C GLY A 250 -4.45 -10.48 -19.02
N ASP A 251 -3.97 -11.39 -18.18
CA ASP A 251 -3.84 -12.82 -18.51
C ASP A 251 -5.15 -13.56 -18.20
N TRP A 252 -6.17 -13.30 -19.06
CA TRP A 252 -7.54 -13.75 -18.84
C TRP A 252 -7.71 -15.26 -18.83
N GLU A 253 -6.94 -15.97 -19.66
CA GLU A 253 -7.03 -17.42 -19.78
C GLU A 253 -6.64 -18.15 -18.49
N ARG A 254 -5.59 -17.68 -17.82
CA ARG A 254 -5.13 -18.24 -16.55
C ARG A 254 -5.91 -17.68 -15.35
N CYS A 255 -6.31 -16.43 -15.42
CA CYS A 255 -7.05 -15.73 -14.38
C CYS A 255 -8.38 -16.42 -14.06
N ALA A 256 -9.21 -16.68 -15.09
CA ALA A 256 -10.58 -17.14 -14.89
C ALA A 256 -10.71 -18.45 -14.11
N PRO A 257 -9.99 -19.53 -14.42
CA PRO A 257 -10.08 -20.78 -13.66
C PRO A 257 -9.60 -20.62 -12.21
N LEU A 258 -8.50 -19.89 -11.98
CA LEU A 258 -7.97 -19.68 -10.63
C LEU A 258 -8.97 -18.94 -9.75
N LEU A 259 -9.58 -17.87 -10.25
CA LEU A 259 -10.58 -17.11 -9.50
C LEU A 259 -11.88 -17.89 -9.29
N SER A 260 -12.29 -18.74 -10.24
CA SER A 260 -13.43 -19.63 -10.02
C SER A 260 -13.17 -20.62 -8.88
N THR A 261 -11.98 -21.23 -8.85
CA THR A 261 -11.59 -22.13 -7.75
C THR A 261 -11.46 -21.39 -6.43
N ALA A 262 -10.88 -20.18 -6.44
CA ALA A 262 -10.80 -19.33 -5.25
C ALA A 262 -12.20 -18.95 -4.72
N ALA A 263 -13.16 -18.66 -5.61
CA ALA A 263 -14.51 -18.35 -5.21
C ALA A 263 -15.21 -19.54 -4.52
N GLU A 264 -15.05 -20.75 -5.06
CA GLU A 264 -15.58 -21.97 -4.46
C GLU A 264 -14.96 -22.28 -3.09
N ALA A 265 -13.66 -22.03 -2.95
CA ALA A 265 -12.97 -22.14 -1.67
C ALA A 265 -13.48 -21.10 -0.66
N ALA A 266 -13.67 -19.85 -1.10
CA ALA A 266 -14.22 -18.79 -0.27
C ALA A 266 -15.65 -19.08 0.21
N GLU A 267 -16.51 -19.65 -0.66
CA GLU A 267 -17.87 -20.09 -0.27
C GLU A 267 -17.80 -21.14 0.86
N LYS A 268 -16.94 -22.14 0.73
CA LYS A 268 -16.74 -23.18 1.76
C LYS A 268 -16.25 -22.59 3.09
N LEU A 269 -15.45 -21.53 3.04
CA LEU A 269 -14.92 -20.84 4.22
C LEU A 269 -15.90 -19.78 4.78
N GLY A 270 -17.08 -19.58 4.17
CA GLY A 270 -18.05 -18.55 4.57
C GLY A 270 -17.60 -17.13 4.27
N LYS A 271 -16.61 -16.94 3.40
CA LYS A 271 -16.05 -15.62 3.02
C LYS A 271 -16.86 -15.03 1.85
N ILE A 272 -18.12 -14.67 2.09
CA ILE A 272 -19.10 -14.25 1.07
C ILE A 272 -18.57 -13.13 0.17
N ALA A 273 -18.04 -12.05 0.76
CA ALA A 273 -17.53 -10.91 0.00
C ALA A 273 -16.35 -11.28 -0.93
N HIS A 274 -15.50 -12.19 -0.51
CA HIS A 274 -14.38 -12.66 -1.33
C HIS A 274 -14.84 -13.60 -2.44
N ALA A 275 -15.83 -14.46 -2.15
CA ALA A 275 -16.44 -15.33 -3.16
C ALA A 275 -17.10 -14.52 -4.27
N ALA A 276 -17.94 -13.55 -3.92
CA ALA A 276 -18.58 -12.65 -4.87
C ALA A 276 -17.55 -11.90 -5.73
N ARG A 277 -16.52 -11.32 -5.09
CA ARG A 277 -15.43 -10.61 -5.80
C ARG A 277 -14.68 -11.52 -6.75
N ALA A 278 -14.38 -12.75 -6.36
CA ALA A 278 -13.68 -13.72 -7.19
C ALA A 278 -14.54 -14.13 -8.40
N TYR A 279 -15.82 -14.43 -8.21
CA TYR A 279 -16.75 -14.71 -9.32
C TYR A 279 -16.89 -13.53 -10.27
N ASN A 280 -16.98 -12.30 -9.74
CA ASN A 280 -17.04 -11.09 -10.55
C ASN A 280 -15.81 -10.98 -11.48
N ARG A 281 -14.62 -11.13 -10.92
CA ARG A 281 -13.37 -11.03 -11.67
C ARG A 281 -13.17 -12.19 -12.64
N SER A 282 -13.55 -13.42 -12.27
CA SER A 282 -13.56 -14.56 -13.18
C SER A 282 -14.50 -14.33 -14.37
N GLY A 283 -15.73 -13.88 -14.11
CA GLY A 283 -16.69 -13.51 -15.15
C GLY A 283 -16.15 -12.41 -16.08
N SER A 284 -15.55 -11.37 -15.51
CA SER A 284 -14.92 -10.28 -16.27
C SER A 284 -13.79 -10.79 -17.18
N ALA A 285 -12.94 -11.71 -16.68
CA ALA A 285 -11.87 -12.32 -17.49
C ALA A 285 -12.43 -13.14 -18.64
N LEU A 286 -13.46 -13.96 -18.40
CA LEU A 286 -14.14 -14.76 -19.42
C LEU A 286 -14.82 -13.88 -20.47
N PHE A 287 -15.48 -12.82 -20.04
CA PHE A 287 -16.10 -11.88 -20.95
C PHE A 287 -15.09 -11.20 -21.87
N ARG A 288 -13.96 -10.74 -21.31
CA ARG A 288 -12.86 -10.14 -22.08
C ARG A 288 -12.16 -11.13 -23.00
N SER A 289 -12.21 -12.43 -22.69
CA SER A 289 -11.70 -13.51 -23.55
C SER A 289 -12.70 -13.93 -24.63
N GLY A 290 -13.82 -13.22 -24.81
CA GLY A 290 -14.82 -13.56 -25.81
C GLY A 290 -15.66 -14.80 -25.49
N ARG A 291 -15.82 -15.12 -24.19
CA ARG A 291 -16.57 -16.29 -23.69
C ARG A 291 -17.76 -15.84 -22.82
N PRO A 292 -18.75 -15.10 -23.38
CA PRO A 292 -19.83 -14.50 -22.60
C PRO A 292 -20.75 -15.52 -21.94
N ASP A 293 -20.91 -16.71 -22.51
CA ASP A 293 -21.68 -17.82 -21.93
C ASP A 293 -21.12 -18.31 -20.60
N TYR A 294 -19.80 -18.44 -20.50
CA TYR A 294 -19.12 -18.78 -19.25
C TYR A 294 -19.09 -17.61 -18.27
N ALA A 295 -18.94 -16.40 -18.78
CA ALA A 295 -19.03 -15.19 -17.95
C ALA A 295 -20.40 -15.08 -17.27
N ALA A 296 -21.48 -15.32 -17.99
CA ALA A 296 -22.83 -15.35 -17.42
C ALA A 296 -22.95 -16.34 -16.25
N ARG A 297 -22.40 -17.53 -16.40
CA ARG A 297 -22.41 -18.55 -15.32
C ARG A 297 -21.68 -18.05 -14.06
N CYS A 298 -20.52 -17.45 -14.21
CA CYS A 298 -19.78 -16.88 -13.08
C CYS A 298 -20.55 -15.74 -12.41
N TRP A 299 -21.13 -14.83 -13.18
CA TRP A 299 -21.89 -13.71 -12.64
C TRP A 299 -23.26 -14.12 -12.03
N ILE A 300 -23.87 -15.20 -12.50
CA ILE A 300 -25.02 -15.81 -11.83
C ILE A 300 -24.61 -16.38 -10.47
N ARG A 301 -23.42 -16.99 -10.34
CA ARG A 301 -22.92 -17.44 -9.05
C ARG A 301 -22.59 -16.26 -8.12
N GLU A 302 -21.95 -15.21 -8.65
CA GLU A 302 -21.76 -13.96 -7.91
C GLU A 302 -23.08 -13.45 -7.35
N LEU A 303 -24.10 -13.33 -8.20
CA LEU A 303 -25.41 -12.82 -7.81
C LEU A 303 -26.04 -13.67 -6.70
N LYS A 304 -26.02 -15.01 -6.83
CA LYS A 304 -26.54 -15.92 -5.80
C LYS A 304 -25.79 -15.75 -4.46
N THR A 305 -24.47 -15.56 -4.53
CA THR A 305 -23.65 -15.33 -3.34
C THR A 305 -24.03 -14.01 -2.67
N LEU A 306 -24.22 -12.94 -3.47
CA LEU A 306 -24.62 -11.62 -2.96
C LEU A 306 -26.07 -11.63 -2.40
N GLU A 307 -27.00 -12.33 -3.04
CA GLU A 307 -28.38 -12.45 -2.57
C GLU A 307 -28.51 -13.26 -1.28
N SER A 308 -27.53 -14.12 -0.97
CA SER A 308 -27.50 -14.85 0.31
C SER A 308 -27.06 -13.96 1.48
N ASP A 309 -26.54 -12.77 1.22
CA ASP A 309 -26.10 -11.79 2.22
C ASP A 309 -27.09 -10.60 2.23
N GLU A 310 -27.91 -10.55 3.28
CA GLU A 310 -28.91 -9.47 3.48
C GLU A 310 -28.26 -8.07 3.58
N SER A 311 -26.96 -7.99 3.83
CA SER A 311 -26.22 -6.73 3.89
C SER A 311 -25.76 -6.21 2.52
N SER A 312 -25.99 -6.98 1.44
CA SER A 312 -25.56 -6.61 0.10
C SER A 312 -26.25 -5.33 -0.38
N ALA A 313 -25.44 -4.31 -0.72
CA ALA A 313 -25.95 -3.02 -1.15
C ALA A 313 -26.70 -3.12 -2.50
N PRO A 314 -27.82 -2.38 -2.68
CA PRO A 314 -28.57 -2.36 -3.94
C PRO A 314 -27.71 -2.03 -5.17
N SER A 315 -26.72 -1.14 -5.04
CA SER A 315 -25.78 -0.78 -6.12
C SER A 315 -24.93 -1.97 -6.58
N VAL A 316 -24.50 -2.84 -5.65
CA VAL A 316 -23.72 -4.05 -5.96
C VAL A 316 -24.58 -5.09 -6.66
N LEU A 317 -25.83 -5.30 -6.18
CA LEU A 317 -26.79 -6.18 -6.83
C LEU A 317 -27.17 -5.68 -8.23
N ALA A 318 -27.36 -4.36 -8.39
CA ALA A 318 -27.61 -3.75 -9.70
C ALA A 318 -26.51 -4.06 -10.70
N GLN A 319 -25.25 -3.91 -10.29
CA GLN A 319 -24.10 -4.21 -11.13
C GLN A 319 -24.02 -5.71 -11.48
N ALA A 320 -24.26 -6.60 -10.52
CA ALA A 320 -24.24 -8.04 -10.76
C ALA A 320 -25.33 -8.47 -11.77
N HIS A 321 -26.57 -8.00 -11.59
CA HIS A 321 -27.64 -8.23 -12.57
C HIS A 321 -27.29 -7.64 -13.96
N GLY A 322 -26.73 -6.44 -14.02
CA GLY A 322 -26.26 -5.82 -15.27
C GLY A 322 -25.19 -6.62 -15.98
N ASN A 323 -24.25 -7.22 -15.23
CA ASN A 323 -23.21 -8.11 -15.75
C ASN A 323 -23.84 -9.35 -16.38
N VAL A 324 -24.78 -9.99 -15.68
CA VAL A 324 -25.49 -11.18 -16.20
C VAL A 324 -26.26 -10.83 -17.46
N ALA A 325 -27.04 -9.73 -17.46
CA ALA A 325 -27.80 -9.28 -18.63
C ALA A 325 -26.88 -9.04 -19.84
N SER A 326 -25.76 -8.32 -19.62
CA SER A 326 -24.80 -8.03 -20.71
C SER A 326 -24.20 -9.32 -21.30
N ALA A 327 -23.88 -10.30 -20.47
CA ALA A 327 -23.33 -11.56 -20.94
C ALA A 327 -24.36 -12.42 -21.67
N LEU A 328 -25.60 -12.48 -21.17
CA LEU A 328 -26.70 -13.21 -21.84
C LEU A 328 -27.00 -12.63 -23.21
N LEU A 329 -27.01 -11.30 -23.34
CA LEU A 329 -27.20 -10.63 -24.63
C LEU A 329 -26.13 -11.04 -25.65
N LEU A 330 -24.85 -11.00 -25.25
CA LEU A 330 -23.72 -11.31 -26.15
C LEU A 330 -23.56 -12.81 -26.41
N ALA A 331 -24.06 -13.67 -25.51
CA ALA A 331 -24.06 -15.11 -25.72
C ALA A 331 -25.20 -15.58 -26.65
N GLY A 332 -26.09 -14.70 -27.08
CA GLY A 332 -27.34 -15.11 -27.76
C GLY A 332 -28.23 -15.95 -26.87
N GLY A 333 -28.21 -15.69 -25.55
CA GLY A 333 -28.94 -16.44 -24.56
C GLY A 333 -30.44 -16.19 -24.55
N ASP A 334 -31.12 -16.79 -23.58
CA ASP A 334 -32.58 -16.67 -23.41
C ASP A 334 -32.99 -15.21 -23.22
N ALA A 335 -33.86 -14.71 -24.11
CA ALA A 335 -34.36 -13.34 -24.12
C ALA A 335 -35.22 -13.03 -22.85
N GLU A 336 -35.90 -14.02 -22.28
CA GLU A 336 -36.67 -13.87 -21.04
C GLU A 336 -35.71 -13.65 -19.86
N ALA A 337 -34.68 -14.49 -19.75
CA ALA A 337 -33.63 -14.33 -18.73
C ALA A 337 -32.90 -13.00 -18.84
N PHE A 338 -32.55 -12.58 -20.07
CA PHE A 338 -31.98 -11.27 -20.33
C PHE A 338 -32.86 -10.14 -19.80
N ASN A 339 -34.15 -10.14 -20.18
CA ASN A 339 -35.09 -9.10 -19.74
C ASN A 339 -35.26 -9.07 -18.24
N LEU A 340 -35.38 -10.24 -17.58
CA LEU A 340 -35.47 -10.36 -16.13
C LEU A 340 -34.29 -9.68 -15.44
N HIS A 341 -33.06 -10.02 -15.85
CA HIS A 341 -31.87 -9.46 -15.23
C HIS A 341 -31.69 -7.97 -15.55
N ARG A 342 -32.03 -7.52 -16.77
CA ARG A 342 -32.03 -6.10 -17.13
C ARG A 342 -32.99 -5.28 -16.26
N GLU A 343 -34.21 -5.75 -16.06
CA GLU A 343 -35.23 -5.08 -15.24
C GLU A 343 -34.84 -5.07 -13.77
N SER A 344 -34.28 -6.18 -13.25
CA SER A 344 -33.78 -6.27 -11.89
C SER A 344 -32.60 -5.31 -11.68
N ALA A 345 -31.67 -5.22 -12.63
CA ALA A 345 -30.55 -4.29 -12.57
C ALA A 345 -31.02 -2.83 -12.44
N LEU A 346 -31.97 -2.44 -13.32
CA LEU A 346 -32.51 -1.08 -13.29
C LEU A 346 -33.31 -0.80 -12.02
N ALA A 347 -34.11 -1.77 -11.53
CA ALA A 347 -34.85 -1.61 -10.29
C ALA A 347 -33.92 -1.39 -9.09
N LYS A 348 -32.89 -2.23 -8.96
CA LYS A 348 -31.87 -2.10 -7.89
C LYS A 348 -31.04 -0.84 -7.99
N ALA A 349 -30.73 -0.42 -9.21
CA ALA A 349 -29.99 0.82 -9.44
C ALA A 349 -30.80 2.06 -9.02
N ARG A 350 -32.11 2.11 -9.34
CA ARG A 350 -33.02 3.18 -8.89
C ARG A 350 -33.17 3.23 -7.37
N GLU A 351 -33.17 2.06 -6.72
CA GLU A 351 -33.17 1.95 -5.26
C GLU A 351 -31.88 2.57 -4.65
N ALA A 352 -30.75 2.44 -5.34
CA ALA A 352 -29.45 2.94 -4.89
C ALA A 352 -29.27 4.44 -5.19
N SER A 353 -29.18 4.82 -6.46
CA SER A 353 -29.01 6.22 -6.89
C SER A 353 -29.24 6.42 -8.39
N ALA A 354 -29.44 7.69 -8.81
CA ALA A 354 -29.50 8.04 -10.23
C ALA A 354 -28.21 7.75 -10.99
N ASP A 355 -27.07 7.90 -10.33
CA ASP A 355 -25.75 7.58 -10.93
C ASP A 355 -25.56 6.08 -11.08
N ASP A 356 -26.09 5.25 -10.19
CA ASP A 356 -26.08 3.80 -10.36
C ASP A 356 -26.99 3.37 -11.52
N GLU A 357 -28.15 4.00 -11.66
CA GLU A 357 -29.03 3.78 -12.82
C GLU A 357 -28.32 4.19 -14.12
N ALA A 358 -27.62 5.33 -14.13
CA ALA A 358 -26.82 5.77 -15.27
C ALA A 358 -25.70 4.76 -15.62
N ARG A 359 -25.03 4.16 -14.63
CA ARG A 359 -24.01 3.12 -14.84
C ARG A 359 -24.61 1.86 -15.46
N VAL A 360 -25.79 1.42 -15.01
CA VAL A 360 -26.47 0.25 -15.60
C VAL A 360 -26.85 0.53 -17.05
N TYR A 361 -27.39 1.72 -17.37
CA TYR A 361 -27.68 2.09 -18.74
C TYR A 361 -26.40 2.15 -19.60
N LEU A 362 -25.31 2.70 -19.09
CA LEU A 362 -24.03 2.71 -19.79
C LEU A 362 -23.53 1.29 -20.08
N GLN A 363 -23.66 0.39 -19.13
CA GLN A 363 -23.29 -1.03 -19.26
C GLN A 363 -24.15 -1.74 -20.33
N LEU A 364 -25.46 -1.58 -20.28
CA LEU A 364 -26.37 -2.14 -21.27
C LEU A 364 -26.16 -1.56 -22.68
N GLY A 365 -25.90 -0.25 -22.77
CA GLY A 365 -25.55 0.40 -24.03
C GLY A 365 -24.29 -0.18 -24.66
N ASN A 366 -23.24 -0.43 -23.86
CA ASN A 366 -22.05 -1.11 -24.32
C ASN A 366 -22.31 -2.55 -24.79
N ALA A 367 -23.18 -3.28 -24.09
CA ALA A 367 -23.56 -4.64 -24.49
C ALA A 367 -24.34 -4.64 -25.81
N TYR A 368 -25.31 -3.75 -25.98
CA TYR A 368 -26.04 -3.61 -27.27
C TYR A 368 -25.13 -3.18 -28.41
N LYS A 369 -24.19 -2.26 -28.16
CA LYS A 369 -23.20 -1.85 -29.16
C LYS A 369 -22.32 -3.04 -29.60
N LEU A 370 -21.87 -3.88 -28.67
CA LEU A 370 -21.09 -5.08 -28.97
C LEU A 370 -21.91 -6.16 -29.70
N ALA A 371 -23.22 -6.19 -29.47
CA ALA A 371 -24.14 -7.12 -30.11
C ALA A 371 -24.77 -6.57 -31.41
N SER A 372 -24.41 -5.36 -31.86
CA SER A 372 -25.05 -4.66 -32.96
C SER A 372 -25.01 -5.39 -34.30
N ASP A 373 -23.97 -6.21 -34.55
CA ASP A 373 -23.86 -7.02 -35.74
C ASP A 373 -24.85 -8.22 -35.74
N ALA A 374 -25.34 -8.61 -34.56
CA ALA A 374 -26.25 -9.73 -34.39
C ALA A 374 -27.72 -9.30 -34.14
N LEU A 375 -27.94 -8.01 -33.86
CA LEU A 375 -29.24 -7.43 -33.54
C LEU A 375 -29.61 -6.30 -34.50
N ASP A 376 -30.72 -6.42 -35.22
CA ASP A 376 -31.17 -5.41 -36.16
C ASP A 376 -31.39 -4.03 -35.53
N ASP A 377 -31.78 -3.97 -34.25
CA ASP A 377 -32.01 -2.75 -33.49
C ASP A 377 -30.89 -2.45 -32.47
N GLY A 378 -29.77 -3.15 -32.55
CA GLY A 378 -28.67 -3.07 -31.58
C GLY A 378 -28.11 -1.66 -31.45
N VAL A 379 -27.89 -0.94 -32.56
CA VAL A 379 -27.39 0.43 -32.53
C VAL A 379 -28.40 1.41 -31.92
N GLU A 380 -29.69 1.24 -32.27
CA GLU A 380 -30.77 2.09 -31.75
C GLU A 380 -30.90 1.93 -30.20
N ARG A 381 -30.94 0.69 -29.73
CA ARG A 381 -30.99 0.40 -28.28
C ARG A 381 -29.74 0.87 -27.55
N ALA A 382 -28.56 0.75 -28.16
CA ALA A 382 -27.33 1.28 -27.60
C ALA A 382 -27.41 2.80 -27.44
N THR A 383 -27.92 3.49 -28.47
CA THR A 383 -28.09 4.95 -28.46
C THR A 383 -29.05 5.39 -27.36
N GLU A 384 -30.22 4.75 -27.26
CA GLU A 384 -31.20 5.04 -26.18
C GLU A 384 -30.60 4.86 -24.78
N CYS A 385 -29.84 3.78 -24.58
CA CYS A 385 -29.18 3.52 -23.31
C CYS A 385 -28.12 4.59 -22.97
N PHE A 386 -27.30 5.00 -23.94
CA PHE A 386 -26.29 6.04 -23.71
C PHE A 386 -26.92 7.42 -23.46
N GLU A 387 -28.02 7.76 -24.15
CA GLU A 387 -28.75 9.00 -23.92
C GLU A 387 -29.35 9.02 -22.49
N LYS A 388 -29.94 7.93 -22.03
CA LYS A 388 -30.43 7.80 -20.66
C LYS A 388 -29.30 7.88 -19.64
N ALA A 389 -28.18 7.18 -19.86
CA ALA A 389 -27.01 7.24 -18.99
C ALA A 389 -26.52 8.69 -18.84
N LYS A 390 -26.42 9.41 -19.96
CA LYS A 390 -26.02 10.83 -19.98
C LYS A 390 -27.00 11.73 -19.24
N SER A 391 -28.32 11.51 -19.41
CA SER A 391 -29.34 12.37 -18.79
C SER A 391 -29.48 12.16 -17.26
N LEU A 392 -29.17 10.96 -16.77
CA LEU A 392 -29.30 10.61 -15.35
C LEU A 392 -28.03 10.90 -14.56
N SER A 393 -26.86 10.93 -15.22
CA SER A 393 -25.58 11.08 -14.53
C SER A 393 -25.40 12.49 -13.96
N THR A 394 -25.13 12.55 -12.65
CA THR A 394 -24.69 13.75 -11.95
C THR A 394 -23.16 13.81 -11.85
N VAL A 395 -22.47 12.71 -12.21
CA VAL A 395 -21.01 12.58 -12.17
C VAL A 395 -20.46 12.72 -13.58
N ASP A 396 -19.60 13.72 -13.79
CA ASP A 396 -19.00 14.05 -15.10
C ASP A 396 -18.42 12.84 -15.84
N VAL A 397 -17.78 11.90 -15.12
CA VAL A 397 -17.13 10.72 -15.71
C VAL A 397 -18.11 9.82 -16.47
N VAL A 398 -19.30 9.52 -15.91
CA VAL A 398 -20.27 8.63 -16.55
C VAL A 398 -20.93 9.34 -17.74
N GLY A 399 -21.28 10.61 -17.58
CA GLY A 399 -21.83 11.45 -18.64
C GLY A 399 -20.86 11.63 -19.82
N ASP A 400 -19.56 11.83 -19.53
CA ASP A 400 -18.52 11.96 -20.56
C ASP A 400 -18.29 10.65 -21.32
N VAL A 401 -18.27 9.49 -20.63
CA VAL A 401 -18.15 8.18 -21.29
C VAL A 401 -19.36 7.90 -22.17
N ALA A 402 -20.58 8.19 -21.71
CA ALA A 402 -21.79 8.05 -22.52
C ALA A 402 -21.77 8.97 -23.75
N SER A 403 -21.32 10.22 -23.60
CA SER A 403 -21.19 11.17 -24.70
C SER A 403 -20.20 10.69 -25.78
N ARG A 404 -19.04 10.22 -25.37
CA ARG A 404 -18.03 9.63 -26.28
C ARG A 404 -18.55 8.37 -26.98
N ALA A 405 -19.31 7.54 -26.27
CA ALA A 405 -19.93 6.35 -26.85
C ALA A 405 -20.94 6.73 -27.94
N LEU A 406 -21.77 7.75 -27.71
CA LEU A 406 -22.71 8.30 -28.71
C LEU A 406 -21.99 8.85 -29.94
N GLU A 407 -20.89 9.55 -29.79
CA GLU A 407 -20.07 10.03 -30.88
C GLU A 407 -19.55 8.90 -31.79
N THR A 408 -19.11 7.79 -31.14
CA THR A 408 -18.59 6.61 -31.86
C THR A 408 -19.68 5.79 -32.58
N LEU A 409 -20.95 5.93 -32.21
CA LEU A 409 -22.06 5.28 -32.89
C LEU A 409 -22.55 6.08 -34.12
N ARG A 410 -22.21 7.38 -34.18
CA ARG A 410 -22.58 8.26 -35.30
C ARG A 410 -21.61 8.22 -36.50
N LEU A 411 -20.44 7.64 -36.31
CA LEU A 411 -19.39 7.45 -37.31
C LEU A 411 -19.56 6.10 -38.01
#